data_d0b580ead4d2d51e5a8b73a698b058a5
#
_entry.id   d0b580ead4d2d51e5a8b73a698b058a5
#
_cell.length_a   1.000
_cell.length_b   1.000
_cell.length_c   1.000
_cell.angle_alpha   90.00
_cell.angle_beta   90.00
_cell.angle_gamma   90.00
#
_symmetry.space_group_name_H-M   'P 1'
#
loop_
_entity.id
_entity.type
_entity.pdbx_description
1 polymer ?
#
loop_
_entity_poly.entity_id
_entity_poly.type
_entity_poly.pdbx_seq_one_letter_code
_entity_poly.pdbx_strand_id
1 'polypeptide(L)'
;MIYLNNKLVEIKKFPNGETFINTQELNIKEQNIIKLKFQGDEDIMHLVFLKKYLDENNQSASLKIGYIPYSRMDRTEGIALFTLKYFCQVINSLNFNIVDVYEPHSDVSVALIDRVRDVNKSAEMARNMIRELSKKQEKLFVVYPDAGAQKRYSKQIKYDNILTANKERDFKTGNIKSLEITGKNPGGSFNAIIVDDLCSRGGTFMLTAKKLKEMGAKDIYLVVTHCEDTIFEGDILKTDLIKNVFTTDSILTKKHEKLVVVKIN
;
A
#
# COMPACT_ATOMS: atom_id res chain seq x y z
N MET A 1 -4.41 -6.95 -13.06
CA MET A 1 -3.74 -6.48 -14.32
C MET A 1 -2.26 -6.83 -14.29
N ILE A 2 -1.73 -7.29 -15.44
CA ILE A 2 -0.31 -7.67 -15.60
C ILE A 2 0.32 -6.76 -16.66
N TYR A 3 1.51 -6.28 -16.38
CA TYR A 3 2.33 -5.52 -17.33
C TYR A 3 3.63 -6.29 -17.60
N LEU A 4 4.07 -6.32 -18.85
CA LEU A 4 5.39 -6.80 -19.25
C LEU A 4 6.20 -5.61 -19.79
N ASN A 5 7.32 -5.30 -19.14
CA ASN A 5 8.20 -4.20 -19.54
C ASN A 5 7.45 -2.87 -19.73
N ASN A 6 6.59 -2.54 -18.75
CA ASN A 6 5.71 -1.36 -18.69
C ASN A 6 4.57 -1.31 -19.74
N LYS A 7 4.41 -2.33 -20.58
CA LYS A 7 3.27 -2.47 -21.48
C LYS A 7 2.22 -3.38 -20.85
N LEU A 8 0.97 -2.93 -20.82
CA LEU A 8 -0.15 -3.77 -20.36
C LEU A 8 -0.25 -5.01 -21.25
N VAL A 9 -0.31 -6.20 -20.61
CA VAL A 9 -0.57 -7.45 -21.32
C VAL A 9 -2.07 -7.54 -21.57
N GLU A 10 -2.46 -7.61 -22.83
CA GLU A 10 -3.86 -7.78 -23.21
C GLU A 10 -4.32 -9.21 -22.92
N ILE A 11 -5.27 -9.34 -22.01
CA ILE A 11 -5.88 -10.62 -21.64
C ILE A 11 -7.25 -10.71 -22.31
N LYS A 12 -7.41 -11.70 -23.16
CA LYS A 12 -8.71 -12.06 -23.79
C LYS A 12 -9.26 -13.31 -23.13
N LYS A 13 -10.55 -13.55 -23.26
CA LYS A 13 -11.21 -14.75 -22.76
C LYS A 13 -11.99 -15.43 -23.88
N PHE A 14 -11.94 -16.76 -23.90
CA PHE A 14 -12.85 -17.58 -24.69
C PHE A 14 -14.29 -17.50 -24.09
N PRO A 15 -15.32 -17.88 -24.84
CA PRO A 15 -16.70 -17.85 -24.34
C PRO A 15 -16.94 -18.67 -23.06
N ASN A 16 -16.14 -19.70 -22.80
CA ASN A 16 -16.17 -20.51 -21.58
C ASN A 16 -15.37 -19.89 -20.40
N GLY A 17 -14.77 -18.69 -20.59
CA GLY A 17 -14.02 -17.97 -19.56
C GLY A 17 -12.52 -18.27 -19.50
N GLU A 18 -12.03 -19.21 -20.31
CA GLU A 18 -10.59 -19.51 -20.36
C GLU A 18 -9.75 -18.36 -20.90
N THR A 19 -8.57 -18.19 -20.33
CA THR A 19 -7.65 -17.10 -20.67
C THR A 19 -6.97 -17.35 -22.03
N PHE A 20 -6.91 -16.31 -22.86
CA PHE A 20 -6.11 -16.24 -24.06
C PHE A 20 -5.15 -15.06 -24.00
N ILE A 21 -3.84 -15.31 -24.22
CA ILE A 21 -2.78 -14.32 -24.33
C ILE A 21 -2.15 -14.43 -25.71
N ASN A 22 -2.18 -13.34 -26.48
CA ASN A 22 -1.52 -13.32 -27.78
C ASN A 22 -0.02 -13.04 -27.59
N THR A 23 0.80 -14.04 -27.88
CA THR A 23 2.25 -13.96 -27.67
C THR A 23 2.94 -12.96 -28.62
N GLN A 24 2.36 -12.70 -29.80
CA GLN A 24 2.90 -11.71 -30.77
C GLN A 24 2.77 -10.27 -30.27
N GLU A 25 1.90 -10.01 -29.29
CA GLU A 25 1.68 -8.68 -28.72
C GLU A 25 2.55 -8.42 -27.48
N LEU A 26 3.27 -9.45 -27.00
CA LEU A 26 4.13 -9.34 -25.82
C LEU A 26 5.38 -8.51 -26.11
N ASN A 27 5.67 -7.56 -25.23
CA ASN A 27 6.87 -6.72 -25.29
C ASN A 27 8.05 -7.41 -24.59
N ILE A 28 8.55 -8.50 -25.17
CA ILE A 28 9.66 -9.25 -24.61
C ILE A 28 11.00 -8.53 -24.86
N LYS A 29 11.88 -8.55 -23.87
CA LYS A 29 13.23 -7.96 -23.88
C LYS A 29 14.24 -9.00 -23.38
N GLU A 30 15.52 -8.70 -23.51
CA GLU A 30 16.60 -9.51 -22.94
C GLU A 30 16.47 -9.68 -21.41
N GLN A 31 16.08 -8.59 -20.71
CA GLN A 31 15.74 -8.62 -19.30
C GLN A 31 14.28 -8.19 -19.12
N ASN A 32 13.46 -9.07 -18.61
CA ASN A 32 12.04 -8.83 -18.46
C ASN A 32 11.67 -8.42 -17.04
N ILE A 33 10.73 -7.48 -16.95
CA ILE A 33 10.10 -7.07 -15.70
C ILE A 33 8.60 -7.27 -15.85
N ILE A 34 8.05 -8.16 -15.03
CA ILE A 34 6.60 -8.32 -14.89
C ILE A 34 6.15 -7.47 -13.72
N LYS A 35 5.13 -6.62 -13.91
CA LYS A 35 4.48 -5.87 -12.83
C LYS A 35 3.09 -6.44 -12.60
N LEU A 36 2.84 -6.90 -11.38
CA LEU A 36 1.53 -7.33 -10.91
C LEU A 36 0.83 -6.16 -10.21
N LYS A 37 -0.26 -5.67 -10.82
CA LYS A 37 -1.25 -4.82 -10.17
C LYS A 37 -2.47 -5.68 -9.86
N PHE A 38 -2.54 -6.21 -8.65
CA PHE A 38 -3.56 -7.16 -8.23
C PHE A 38 -4.95 -6.52 -8.21
N GLN A 39 -5.90 -7.14 -8.89
CA GLN A 39 -7.32 -6.76 -8.91
C GLN A 39 -8.24 -7.93 -8.58
N GLY A 40 -7.74 -9.16 -8.64
CA GLY A 40 -8.48 -10.38 -8.34
C GLY A 40 -7.63 -11.62 -8.56
N ASP A 41 -8.13 -12.78 -8.12
CA ASP A 41 -7.40 -14.04 -8.11
C ASP A 41 -6.97 -14.51 -9.52
N GLU A 42 -7.70 -14.11 -10.57
CA GLU A 42 -7.33 -14.39 -11.95
C GLU A 42 -5.95 -13.84 -12.33
N ASP A 43 -5.56 -12.70 -11.76
CA ASP A 43 -4.26 -12.09 -12.04
C ASP A 43 -3.09 -13.00 -11.65
N ILE A 44 -3.29 -13.88 -10.67
CA ILE A 44 -2.28 -14.87 -10.25
C ILE A 44 -2.08 -15.89 -11.37
N MET A 45 -3.16 -16.40 -11.97
CA MET A 45 -3.06 -17.34 -13.09
C MET A 45 -2.47 -16.68 -14.32
N HIS A 46 -2.82 -15.45 -14.63
CA HIS A 46 -2.20 -14.68 -15.71
C HIS A 46 -0.69 -14.51 -15.50
N LEU A 47 -0.26 -14.24 -14.25
CA LEU A 47 1.14 -14.17 -13.88
C LEU A 47 1.86 -15.50 -14.10
N VAL A 48 1.23 -16.62 -13.69
CA VAL A 48 1.78 -17.98 -13.89
C VAL A 48 1.95 -18.27 -15.38
N PHE A 49 0.94 -18.04 -16.21
CA PHE A 49 0.99 -18.30 -17.65
C PHE A 49 2.09 -17.47 -18.33
N LEU A 50 2.14 -16.18 -18.05
CA LEU A 50 3.16 -15.29 -18.64
C LEU A 50 4.57 -15.71 -18.23
N LYS A 51 4.80 -16.01 -16.94
CA LYS A 51 6.13 -16.41 -16.46
C LYS A 51 6.57 -17.74 -17.05
N LYS A 52 5.67 -18.74 -17.11
CA LYS A 52 5.97 -20.04 -17.71
C LYS A 52 6.28 -19.92 -19.20
N TYR A 53 5.53 -19.11 -19.95
CA TYR A 53 5.82 -18.82 -21.33
C TYR A 53 7.23 -18.21 -21.53
N LEU A 54 7.62 -17.25 -20.67
CA LEU A 54 8.96 -16.67 -20.71
C LEU A 54 10.04 -17.73 -20.43
N ASP A 55 9.80 -18.61 -19.44
CA ASP A 55 10.74 -19.69 -19.09
C ASP A 55 10.95 -20.68 -20.24
N GLU A 56 9.87 -21.10 -20.91
CA GLU A 56 9.92 -21.99 -22.09
C GLU A 56 10.74 -21.40 -23.26
N ASN A 57 10.77 -20.07 -23.35
CA ASN A 57 11.55 -19.33 -24.33
C ASN A 57 12.93 -18.88 -23.81
N ASN A 58 13.41 -19.42 -22.69
CA ASN A 58 14.68 -19.08 -22.06
C ASN A 58 14.80 -17.57 -21.70
N GLN A 59 13.68 -16.92 -21.39
CA GLN A 59 13.62 -15.51 -21.05
C GLN A 59 13.55 -15.33 -19.54
N SER A 60 14.55 -14.70 -18.93
CA SER A 60 14.53 -14.40 -17.51
C SER A 60 13.58 -13.25 -17.18
N ALA A 61 13.02 -13.23 -15.96
CA ALA A 61 12.17 -12.16 -15.50
C ALA A 61 12.34 -11.86 -14.01
N SER A 62 12.16 -10.57 -13.66
CA SER A 62 11.95 -10.09 -12.29
C SER A 62 10.49 -9.71 -12.12
N LEU A 63 9.98 -9.74 -10.86
CA LEU A 63 8.62 -9.43 -10.53
C LEU A 63 8.55 -8.15 -9.70
N LYS A 64 7.62 -7.26 -10.00
CA LYS A 64 7.21 -6.13 -9.15
C LYS A 64 5.77 -6.35 -8.69
N ILE A 65 5.55 -6.46 -7.39
CA ILE A 65 4.23 -6.61 -6.77
C ILE A 65 3.83 -5.28 -6.15
N GLY A 66 2.90 -4.57 -6.79
CA GLY A 66 2.43 -3.27 -6.31
C GLY A 66 1.75 -3.35 -4.94
N TYR A 67 0.90 -4.36 -4.74
CA TYR A 67 0.27 -4.72 -3.47
C TYR A 67 0.29 -6.24 -3.35
N ILE A 68 0.79 -6.75 -2.24
CA ILE A 68 0.79 -8.21 -2.00
C ILE A 68 -0.64 -8.70 -1.73
N PRO A 69 -1.17 -9.60 -2.56
CA PRO A 69 -2.45 -10.25 -2.29
C PRO A 69 -2.42 -10.98 -0.95
N TYR A 70 -3.56 -11.01 -0.28
CA TYR A 70 -3.74 -11.72 1.00
C TYR A 70 -2.87 -11.23 2.16
N SER A 71 -2.23 -10.07 2.05
CA SER A 71 -1.32 -9.53 3.07
C SER A 71 -1.96 -9.35 4.45
N ARG A 72 -3.30 -9.21 4.52
CA ARG A 72 -4.05 -9.15 5.78
C ARG A 72 -4.27 -10.51 6.45
N MET A 73 -3.98 -11.61 5.74
CA MET A 73 -4.09 -12.99 6.22
C MET A 73 -2.69 -13.60 6.37
N ASP A 74 -1.86 -12.95 7.18
CA ASP A 74 -0.44 -13.25 7.39
C ASP A 74 -0.16 -14.24 8.54
N ARG A 75 -1.22 -14.82 9.10
CA ARG A 75 -1.16 -15.84 10.16
C ARG A 75 -2.42 -16.69 10.19
N THR A 76 -2.36 -17.83 10.86
CA THR A 76 -3.56 -18.59 11.22
C THR A 76 -4.13 -18.03 12.51
N GLU A 77 -5.36 -17.56 12.49
CA GLU A 77 -6.06 -17.04 13.66
C GLU A 77 -7.51 -17.51 13.65
N GLY A 78 -7.92 -18.23 14.70
CA GLY A 78 -9.23 -18.86 14.76
C GLY A 78 -9.49 -19.82 13.58
N ILE A 79 -10.53 -19.52 12.78
CA ILE A 79 -10.91 -20.29 11.61
C ILE A 79 -10.26 -19.78 10.30
N ALA A 80 -9.45 -18.72 10.38
CA ALA A 80 -8.89 -18.07 9.20
C ALA A 80 -7.73 -18.86 8.62
N LEU A 81 -7.72 -18.99 7.28
CA LEU A 81 -6.67 -19.67 6.54
C LEU A 81 -5.50 -18.71 6.28
N PHE A 82 -4.26 -19.15 6.46
CA PHE A 82 -3.06 -18.36 6.16
C PHE A 82 -2.81 -18.28 4.63
N THR A 83 -3.69 -17.57 3.92
CA THR A 83 -3.68 -17.50 2.46
C THR A 83 -2.42 -16.83 1.89
N LEU A 84 -1.85 -15.85 2.59
CA LEU A 84 -0.58 -15.23 2.20
C LEU A 84 0.54 -16.26 2.04
N LYS A 85 0.64 -17.26 2.93
CA LYS A 85 1.65 -18.33 2.84
C LYS A 85 1.56 -19.09 1.53
N TYR A 86 0.35 -19.45 1.11
CA TYR A 86 0.14 -20.22 -0.13
C TYR A 86 0.40 -19.38 -1.37
N PHE A 87 0.02 -18.10 -1.35
CA PHE A 87 0.39 -17.16 -2.41
C PHE A 87 1.93 -17.05 -2.55
N CYS A 88 2.65 -16.88 -1.43
CA CYS A 88 4.13 -16.82 -1.46
C CYS A 88 4.76 -18.11 -2.02
N GLN A 89 4.19 -19.28 -1.72
CA GLN A 89 4.65 -20.55 -2.30
C GLN A 89 4.49 -20.59 -3.83
N VAL A 90 3.36 -20.06 -4.35
CA VAL A 90 3.16 -19.91 -5.81
C VAL A 90 4.22 -18.98 -6.39
N ILE A 91 4.46 -17.81 -5.81
CA ILE A 91 5.48 -16.87 -6.28
C ILE A 91 6.88 -17.50 -6.29
N ASN A 92 7.26 -18.21 -5.22
CA ASN A 92 8.56 -18.88 -5.13
C ASN A 92 8.72 -19.97 -6.21
N SER A 93 7.65 -20.73 -6.50
CA SER A 93 7.66 -21.75 -7.56
C SER A 93 7.88 -21.20 -8.97
N LEU A 94 7.59 -19.92 -9.19
CA LEU A 94 7.82 -19.23 -10.46
C LEU A 94 9.29 -18.79 -10.66
N ASN A 95 10.12 -18.89 -9.64
CA ASN A 95 11.57 -18.72 -9.73
C ASN A 95 12.03 -17.41 -10.39
N PHE A 96 11.45 -16.27 -9.98
CA PHE A 96 11.86 -14.94 -10.42
C PHE A 96 13.29 -14.59 -9.99
N ASN A 97 14.02 -13.80 -10.78
CA ASN A 97 15.36 -13.34 -10.44
C ASN A 97 15.35 -12.47 -9.17
N ILE A 98 14.40 -11.54 -9.10
CA ILE A 98 14.16 -10.64 -7.96
C ILE A 98 12.66 -10.42 -7.86
N VAL A 99 12.15 -10.29 -6.63
CA VAL A 99 10.77 -9.92 -6.35
C VAL A 99 10.75 -8.61 -5.56
N ASP A 100 10.41 -7.50 -6.23
CA ASP A 100 10.18 -6.22 -5.58
C ASP A 100 8.77 -6.19 -5.01
N VAL A 101 8.66 -5.97 -3.71
CA VAL A 101 7.38 -5.83 -3.01
C VAL A 101 7.27 -4.42 -2.47
N TYR A 102 6.21 -3.73 -2.88
CA TYR A 102 5.98 -2.37 -2.43
C TYR A 102 5.16 -2.38 -1.13
N GLU A 103 5.71 -1.79 -0.08
CA GLU A 103 5.09 -1.59 1.22
C GLU A 103 4.36 -2.84 1.75
N PRO A 104 5.06 -3.94 2.04
CA PRO A 104 4.42 -5.15 2.57
C PRO A 104 3.74 -4.84 3.90
N HIS A 105 2.53 -5.35 4.11
CA HIS A 105 1.74 -5.10 5.33
C HIS A 105 2.45 -5.58 6.60
N SER A 106 3.22 -6.66 6.50
CA SER A 106 4.01 -7.22 7.60
C SER A 106 5.32 -7.83 7.12
N ASP A 107 6.27 -8.01 8.05
CA ASP A 107 7.54 -8.69 7.81
C ASP A 107 7.36 -10.15 7.37
N VAL A 108 6.19 -10.75 7.61
CA VAL A 108 5.87 -12.13 7.24
C VAL A 108 5.93 -12.31 5.72
N SER A 109 5.43 -11.35 4.94
CA SER A 109 5.51 -11.43 3.47
C SER A 109 6.95 -11.46 2.99
N VAL A 110 7.81 -10.62 3.59
CA VAL A 110 9.23 -10.53 3.26
C VAL A 110 9.97 -11.80 3.65
N ALA A 111 9.59 -12.42 4.78
CA ALA A 111 10.18 -13.67 5.24
C ALA A 111 9.78 -14.89 4.38
N LEU A 112 8.62 -14.85 3.72
CA LEU A 112 8.07 -15.98 2.97
C LEU A 112 8.46 -15.96 1.47
N ILE A 113 8.85 -14.83 0.91
CA ILE A 113 9.18 -14.69 -0.51
C ILE A 113 10.69 -14.78 -0.73
N ASP A 114 11.12 -15.67 -1.61
CA ASP A 114 12.52 -15.81 -2.01
C ASP A 114 12.96 -14.60 -2.84
N ARG A 115 14.23 -14.18 -2.66
CA ARG A 115 14.87 -13.08 -3.42
C ARG A 115 14.06 -11.78 -3.40
N VAL A 116 13.37 -11.52 -2.30
CA VAL A 116 12.53 -10.35 -2.10
C VAL A 116 13.36 -9.09 -1.84
N ARG A 117 12.88 -7.96 -2.34
CA ARG A 117 13.30 -6.61 -1.93
C ARG A 117 12.07 -5.84 -1.45
N ASP A 118 12.16 -5.33 -0.24
CA ASP A 118 11.15 -4.45 0.35
C ASP A 118 11.34 -3.00 -0.11
N VAL A 119 10.31 -2.39 -0.68
CA VAL A 119 10.32 -1.03 -1.22
C VAL A 119 9.31 -0.16 -0.47
N ASN A 120 9.77 0.63 0.49
CA ASN A 120 8.93 1.45 1.37
C ASN A 120 8.60 2.82 0.76
N LYS A 121 7.41 2.97 0.18
CA LYS A 121 6.96 4.19 -0.50
C LYS A 121 6.32 5.21 0.45
N SER A 122 5.61 4.79 1.49
CA SER A 122 5.00 5.70 2.47
C SER A 122 6.05 6.56 3.16
N ALA A 123 7.18 5.96 3.59
CA ALA A 123 8.27 6.71 4.20
C ALA A 123 8.94 7.69 3.22
N GLU A 124 9.13 7.29 1.96
CA GLU A 124 9.68 8.17 0.91
C GLU A 124 8.77 9.37 0.66
N MET A 125 7.47 9.14 0.45
CA MET A 125 6.48 10.19 0.23
C MET A 125 6.38 11.12 1.44
N ALA A 126 6.38 10.58 2.66
CA ALA A 126 6.33 11.37 3.89
C ALA A 126 7.56 12.29 4.02
N ARG A 127 8.79 11.78 3.78
CA ARG A 127 10.01 12.60 3.80
C ARG A 127 9.99 13.72 2.76
N ASN A 128 9.49 13.44 1.55
CA ASN A 128 9.34 14.45 0.51
C ASN A 128 8.37 15.55 0.94
N MET A 129 7.23 15.15 1.52
CA MET A 129 6.22 16.08 2.01
C MET A 129 6.73 16.91 3.20
N ILE A 130 7.44 16.30 4.15
CA ILE A 130 8.09 17.01 5.25
C ILE A 130 9.02 18.10 4.69
N ARG A 131 9.86 17.76 3.72
CA ARG A 131 10.79 18.71 3.08
C ARG A 131 10.06 19.89 2.44
N GLU A 132 8.95 19.65 1.75
CA GLU A 132 8.20 20.72 1.09
C GLU A 132 7.43 21.60 2.10
N LEU A 133 6.79 21.01 3.11
CA LEU A 133 6.04 21.76 4.11
C LEU A 133 6.93 22.52 5.08
N SER A 134 8.13 22.00 5.40
CA SER A 134 9.11 22.68 6.27
C SER A 134 9.62 23.99 5.69
N LYS A 135 9.60 24.17 4.35
CA LYS A 135 9.95 25.45 3.70
C LYS A 135 9.03 26.62 4.12
N LYS A 136 7.81 26.31 4.55
CA LYS A 136 6.81 27.32 4.96
C LYS A 136 6.99 27.79 6.42
N GLN A 137 7.99 27.29 7.14
CA GLN A 137 8.25 27.59 8.56
C GLN A 137 7.06 27.32 9.50
N GLU A 138 6.10 26.53 9.07
CA GLU A 138 4.96 26.13 9.88
C GLU A 138 5.31 24.91 10.72
N LYS A 139 4.76 24.84 11.94
CA LYS A 139 4.94 23.71 12.82
C LYS A 139 4.33 22.47 12.21
N LEU A 140 5.12 21.40 12.07
CA LEU A 140 4.69 20.16 11.41
C LEU A 140 4.87 18.98 12.35
N PHE A 141 3.92 18.06 12.35
CA PHE A 141 3.97 16.79 13.07
C PHE A 141 3.74 15.60 12.15
N VAL A 142 4.51 14.54 12.35
CA VAL A 142 4.24 13.22 11.78
C VAL A 142 3.38 12.45 12.77
N VAL A 143 2.29 11.87 12.27
CA VAL A 143 1.28 11.19 13.09
C VAL A 143 1.19 9.74 12.66
N TYR A 144 1.40 8.83 13.59
CA TYR A 144 1.21 7.40 13.36
C TYR A 144 -0.16 6.98 13.90
N PRO A 145 -1.02 6.33 13.08
CA PRO A 145 -2.38 5.96 13.50
C PRO A 145 -2.42 4.80 14.50
N ASP A 146 -1.28 4.17 14.78
CA ASP A 146 -1.07 3.21 15.87
C ASP A 146 0.42 2.92 16.11
N ALA A 147 0.72 2.12 17.13
CA ALA A 147 2.07 1.71 17.50
C ALA A 147 2.78 0.87 16.43
N GLY A 148 2.01 0.11 15.62
CA GLY A 148 2.55 -0.67 14.51
C GLY A 148 3.13 0.23 13.41
N ALA A 149 2.38 1.25 12.99
CA ALA A 149 2.84 2.26 12.05
C ALA A 149 4.05 3.03 12.61
N GLN A 150 4.03 3.40 13.89
CA GLN A 150 5.17 4.06 14.52
C GLN A 150 6.44 3.18 14.47
N LYS A 151 6.34 1.90 14.87
CA LYS A 151 7.46 0.96 14.84
C LYS A 151 8.03 0.83 13.41
N ARG A 152 7.17 0.76 12.41
CA ARG A 152 7.55 0.59 11.00
C ARG A 152 8.24 1.82 10.43
N TYR A 153 7.68 3.01 10.64
CA TYR A 153 8.10 4.21 9.89
C TYR A 153 9.04 5.14 10.64
N SER A 154 9.06 5.15 11.99
CA SER A 154 9.84 6.13 12.76
C SER A 154 11.34 6.12 12.43
N LYS A 155 11.92 4.91 12.27
CA LYS A 155 13.33 4.75 11.90
C LYS A 155 13.66 5.22 10.49
N GLN A 156 12.69 5.17 9.58
CA GLN A 156 12.84 5.52 8.18
C GLN A 156 12.58 7.02 7.94
N ILE A 157 11.62 7.62 8.64
CA ILE A 157 11.24 9.03 8.49
C ILE A 157 12.18 9.93 9.29
N LYS A 158 12.60 9.53 10.48
CA LYS A 158 13.54 10.26 11.37
C LYS A 158 13.14 11.72 11.57
N TYR A 159 12.01 11.95 12.21
CA TYR A 159 11.46 13.26 12.49
C TYR A 159 11.17 13.41 13.99
N ASP A 160 11.44 14.59 14.58
CA ASP A 160 11.38 14.78 16.04
C ASP A 160 9.98 15.09 16.57
N ASN A 161 9.14 15.76 15.76
CA ASN A 161 7.78 16.09 16.15
C ASN A 161 6.85 14.94 15.78
N ILE A 162 6.66 14.01 16.71
CA ILE A 162 5.86 12.80 16.51
C ILE A 162 4.65 12.81 17.43
N LEU A 163 3.52 12.37 16.88
CA LEU A 163 2.30 12.01 17.60
C LEU A 163 1.92 10.58 17.24
N THR A 164 1.35 9.84 18.18
CA THR A 164 0.88 8.47 17.96
C THR A 164 -0.53 8.31 18.50
N ALA A 165 -1.42 7.81 17.66
CA ALA A 165 -2.78 7.51 18.07
C ALA A 165 -2.84 6.09 18.65
N ASN A 166 -3.40 5.96 19.85
CA ASN A 166 -3.63 4.71 20.54
C ASN A 166 -5.13 4.41 20.50
N LYS A 167 -5.48 3.26 19.93
CA LYS A 167 -6.86 2.81 19.77
C LYS A 167 -7.19 1.76 20.81
N GLU A 168 -8.28 1.95 21.52
CA GLU A 168 -8.91 0.90 22.29
C GLU A 168 -10.08 0.33 21.50
N ARG A 169 -10.08 -0.99 21.26
CA ARG A 169 -11.15 -1.66 20.52
C ARG A 169 -12.04 -2.44 21.48
N ASP A 170 -13.32 -2.48 21.17
CA ASP A 170 -14.25 -3.40 21.79
C ASP A 170 -13.95 -4.83 21.31
N PHE A 171 -13.63 -5.75 22.24
CA PHE A 171 -13.27 -7.14 21.91
C PHE A 171 -14.42 -7.91 21.25
N LYS A 172 -15.68 -7.53 21.47
CA LYS A 172 -16.85 -8.25 20.92
C LYS A 172 -17.24 -7.72 19.54
N THR A 173 -17.17 -6.40 19.33
CA THR A 173 -17.67 -5.77 18.09
C THR A 173 -16.54 -5.34 17.14
N GLY A 174 -15.28 -5.30 17.61
CA GLY A 174 -14.13 -4.77 16.87
C GLY A 174 -14.16 -3.24 16.68
N ASN A 175 -15.20 -2.56 17.15
CA ASN A 175 -15.34 -1.11 17.03
C ASN A 175 -14.33 -0.37 17.91
N ILE A 176 -13.90 0.81 17.46
CA ILE A 176 -13.03 1.68 18.25
C ILE A 176 -13.87 2.34 19.35
N LYS A 177 -13.56 2.04 20.62
CA LYS A 177 -14.19 2.65 21.81
C LYS A 177 -13.62 4.03 22.11
N SER A 178 -12.30 4.14 22.09
CA SER A 178 -11.59 5.39 22.33
C SER A 178 -10.39 5.53 21.41
N LEU A 179 -9.97 6.76 21.17
CA LEU A 179 -8.75 7.10 20.47
C LEU A 179 -8.09 8.24 21.21
N GLU A 180 -6.89 7.98 21.72
CA GLU A 180 -6.04 8.97 22.37
C GLU A 180 -4.81 9.26 21.52
N ILE A 181 -4.37 10.52 21.51
CA ILE A 181 -3.14 10.92 20.82
C ILE A 181 -2.09 11.25 21.88
N THR A 182 -0.97 10.53 21.82
CA THR A 182 0.19 10.71 22.70
C THR A 182 1.38 11.23 21.92
N GLY A 183 2.35 11.82 22.60
CA GLY A 183 3.57 12.35 22.02
C GLY A 183 3.88 13.79 22.44
N LYS A 184 4.68 14.49 21.63
CA LYS A 184 5.11 15.86 21.91
C LYS A 184 3.92 16.82 21.81
N ASN A 185 3.68 17.62 22.87
CA ASN A 185 2.59 18.62 22.83
C ASN A 185 2.84 19.67 21.73
N PRO A 186 1.92 19.87 20.79
CA PRO A 186 2.06 20.88 19.75
C PRO A 186 2.13 22.32 20.28
N GLY A 187 1.47 22.64 21.41
CA GLY A 187 1.50 23.96 22.03
C GLY A 187 1.03 25.07 21.07
N GLY A 188 -0.11 24.88 20.41
CA GLY A 188 -0.70 25.83 19.45
C GLY A 188 -0.92 25.22 18.08
N SER A 189 -1.10 26.07 17.07
CA SER A 189 -1.47 25.63 15.73
C SER A 189 -0.32 24.90 15.00
N PHE A 190 -0.65 23.81 14.27
CA PHE A 190 0.31 22.97 13.55
C PHE A 190 -0.31 22.29 12.34
N ASN A 191 0.52 21.77 11.45
CA ASN A 191 0.12 20.87 10.36
C ASN A 191 0.47 19.43 10.72
N ALA A 192 -0.26 18.46 10.16
CA ALA A 192 -0.07 17.05 10.46
C ALA A 192 0.02 16.20 9.19
N ILE A 193 0.93 15.22 9.18
CA ILE A 193 1.01 14.18 8.17
C ILE A 193 0.74 12.83 8.86
N ILE A 194 -0.40 12.22 8.59
CA ILE A 194 -0.72 10.86 9.03
C ILE A 194 -0.04 9.89 8.06
N VAL A 195 0.71 8.91 8.57
CA VAL A 195 1.46 7.95 7.74
C VAL A 195 1.08 6.53 8.10
N ASP A 196 0.71 5.75 7.07
CA ASP A 196 0.41 4.32 7.19
C ASP A 196 0.73 3.57 5.87
N ASP A 197 0.50 2.25 5.83
CA ASP A 197 0.68 1.43 4.63
C ASP A 197 -0.55 1.45 3.72
N LEU A 198 -1.75 1.38 4.28
CA LEU A 198 -2.99 1.10 3.58
C LEU A 198 -4.15 1.97 4.05
N CYS A 199 -4.88 2.54 3.10
CA CYS A 199 -6.19 3.14 3.30
C CYS A 199 -7.28 2.35 2.56
N SER A 200 -8.24 1.82 3.32
CA SER A 200 -9.53 1.33 2.81
C SER A 200 -10.58 2.45 2.92
N ARG A 201 -11.70 2.26 3.61
CA ARG A 201 -12.72 3.31 3.86
C ARG A 201 -12.23 4.50 4.70
N GLY A 202 -11.12 4.34 5.40
CA GLY A 202 -10.44 5.43 6.11
C GLY A 202 -10.99 5.82 7.46
N GLY A 203 -11.86 5.00 8.08
CA GLY A 203 -12.50 5.33 9.37
C GLY A 203 -11.51 5.68 10.49
N THR A 204 -10.40 4.94 10.61
CA THR A 204 -9.34 5.24 11.58
C THR A 204 -8.72 6.62 11.35
N PHE A 205 -8.42 6.96 10.09
CA PHE A 205 -7.80 8.24 9.74
C PHE A 205 -8.75 9.41 10.01
N MET A 206 -10.06 9.21 9.78
CA MET A 206 -11.07 10.21 10.10
C MET A 206 -11.18 10.50 11.60
N LEU A 207 -11.14 9.44 12.44
CA LEU A 207 -11.12 9.60 13.89
C LEU A 207 -9.84 10.31 14.37
N THR A 208 -8.69 9.91 13.83
CA THR A 208 -7.41 10.54 14.12
C THR A 208 -7.42 12.01 13.70
N ALA A 209 -7.93 12.33 12.50
CA ALA A 209 -8.02 13.70 12.01
C ALA A 209 -8.93 14.58 12.88
N LYS A 210 -10.07 14.06 13.35
CA LYS A 210 -10.94 14.78 14.29
C LYS A 210 -10.19 15.15 15.57
N LYS A 211 -9.47 14.20 16.17
CA LYS A 211 -8.67 14.45 17.38
C LYS A 211 -7.54 15.46 17.14
N LEU A 212 -6.87 15.38 15.99
CA LEU A 212 -5.83 16.36 15.63
C LEU A 212 -6.42 17.78 15.47
N LYS A 213 -7.63 17.92 14.91
CA LYS A 213 -8.34 19.20 14.82
C LYS A 213 -8.66 19.77 16.22
N GLU A 214 -9.12 18.93 17.16
CA GLU A 214 -9.34 19.32 18.56
C GLU A 214 -8.04 19.81 19.22
N MET A 215 -6.87 19.29 18.82
CA MET A 215 -5.55 19.71 19.29
C MET A 215 -4.99 20.96 18.58
N GLY A 216 -5.70 21.51 17.60
CA GLY A 216 -5.29 22.73 16.89
C GLY A 216 -4.62 22.49 15.52
N ALA A 217 -4.74 21.29 14.93
CA ALA A 217 -4.21 21.05 13.60
C ALA A 217 -4.95 21.87 12.53
N LYS A 218 -4.19 22.60 11.68
CA LYS A 218 -4.69 23.37 10.54
C LYS A 218 -4.92 22.47 9.33
N ASP A 219 -3.84 22.06 8.69
CA ASP A 219 -3.86 21.17 7.53
C ASP A 219 -3.46 19.77 7.97
N ILE A 220 -4.25 18.78 7.59
CA ILE A 220 -3.99 17.37 7.85
C ILE A 220 -3.88 16.66 6.50
N TYR A 221 -2.81 15.91 6.32
CA TYR A 221 -2.52 15.13 5.13
C TYR A 221 -2.45 13.65 5.50
N LEU A 222 -2.87 12.79 4.59
CA LEU A 222 -2.71 11.35 4.70
C LEU A 222 -1.69 10.86 3.68
N VAL A 223 -0.73 10.06 4.10
CA VAL A 223 0.26 9.41 3.24
C VAL A 223 0.17 7.91 3.45
N VAL A 224 -0.20 7.18 2.39
CA VAL A 224 -0.31 5.71 2.38
C VAL A 224 0.19 5.19 1.05
N THR A 225 0.94 4.09 1.03
CA THR A 225 1.35 3.47 -0.24
C THR A 225 0.15 2.88 -0.96
N HIS A 226 -0.73 2.21 -0.24
CA HIS A 226 -1.89 1.54 -0.81
C HIS A 226 -3.16 2.30 -0.49
N CYS A 227 -3.98 2.54 -1.51
CA CYS A 227 -5.30 3.11 -1.33
C CYS A 227 -6.28 2.26 -2.13
N GLU A 228 -7.25 1.65 -1.46
CA GLU A 228 -8.31 0.90 -2.10
C GLU A 228 -9.37 1.84 -2.69
N ASP A 229 -10.04 1.40 -3.75
CA ASP A 229 -11.20 2.13 -4.29
C ASP A 229 -12.36 2.26 -3.29
N THR A 230 -12.35 1.49 -2.21
CA THR A 230 -13.30 1.61 -1.08
C THR A 230 -13.18 2.94 -0.33
N ILE A 231 -12.14 3.76 -0.54
CA ILE A 231 -12.04 5.13 -0.02
C ILE A 231 -13.23 6.00 -0.48
N PHE A 232 -13.80 5.71 -1.67
CA PHE A 232 -14.97 6.41 -2.21
C PHE A 232 -16.27 6.10 -1.44
N GLU A 233 -16.30 4.99 -0.70
CA GLU A 233 -17.41 4.62 0.17
C GLU A 233 -17.29 5.27 1.56
N GLY A 234 -16.09 5.71 1.93
CA GLY A 234 -15.80 6.39 3.19
C GLY A 234 -16.06 7.91 3.16
N ASP A 235 -15.57 8.59 4.19
CA ASP A 235 -15.82 10.04 4.39
C ASP A 235 -14.60 10.93 4.08
N ILE A 236 -13.41 10.36 3.87
CA ILE A 236 -12.16 11.14 3.65
C ILE A 236 -12.33 12.13 2.49
N LEU A 237 -12.90 11.66 1.39
CA LEU A 237 -13.04 12.48 0.18
C LEU A 237 -14.19 13.48 0.26
N LYS A 238 -15.13 13.30 1.22
CA LYS A 238 -16.36 14.10 1.37
C LYS A 238 -16.23 15.26 2.37
N THR A 239 -15.15 15.29 3.17
CA THR A 239 -14.97 16.27 4.25
C THR A 239 -13.64 16.99 4.13
N ASP A 240 -13.50 18.18 4.75
CA ASP A 240 -12.26 18.96 4.75
C ASP A 240 -11.33 18.64 5.94
N LEU A 241 -11.61 17.57 6.69
CA LEU A 241 -10.75 17.16 7.81
C LEU A 241 -9.37 16.73 7.33
N ILE A 242 -9.32 16.00 6.22
CA ILE A 242 -8.08 15.62 5.53
C ILE A 242 -8.03 16.37 4.22
N LYS A 243 -6.99 17.18 4.02
CA LYS A 243 -6.84 18.07 2.87
C LYS A 243 -6.53 17.31 1.60
N ASN A 244 -5.53 16.41 1.64
CA ASN A 244 -5.15 15.53 0.54
C ASN A 244 -4.71 14.17 1.04
N VAL A 245 -4.85 13.17 0.18
CA VAL A 245 -4.32 11.82 0.35
C VAL A 245 -3.24 11.59 -0.69
N PHE A 246 -2.01 11.34 -0.24
CA PHE A 246 -0.87 10.98 -1.07
C PHE A 246 -0.76 9.46 -1.07
N THR A 247 -0.82 8.88 -2.25
CA THR A 247 -0.81 7.42 -2.42
C THR A 247 -0.12 7.01 -3.71
N THR A 248 -0.09 5.71 -3.99
CA THR A 248 0.43 5.19 -5.25
C THR A 248 -0.66 4.55 -6.11
N ASP A 249 -0.29 4.21 -7.35
CA ASP A 249 -1.15 3.47 -8.27
C ASP A 249 -1.10 1.94 -8.04
N SER A 250 -0.67 1.48 -6.85
CA SER A 250 -0.51 0.05 -6.52
C SER A 250 -1.79 -0.77 -6.70
N ILE A 251 -2.90 -0.26 -6.18
CA ILE A 251 -4.24 -0.89 -6.28
C ILE A 251 -5.33 0.11 -6.69
N LEU A 252 -5.16 1.40 -6.42
CA LEU A 252 -6.14 2.43 -6.75
C LEU A 252 -6.39 2.48 -8.27
N THR A 253 -7.67 2.51 -8.67
CA THR A 253 -8.07 2.60 -10.08
C THR A 253 -8.80 3.89 -10.42
N LYS A 254 -9.43 4.53 -9.43
CA LYS A 254 -10.26 5.74 -9.58
C LYS A 254 -9.46 7.01 -9.30
N LYS A 255 -9.96 8.15 -9.80
CA LYS A 255 -9.36 9.48 -9.59
C LYS A 255 -10.28 10.38 -8.77
N HIS A 256 -9.69 11.27 -7.99
CA HIS A 256 -10.38 12.32 -7.26
C HIS A 256 -9.42 13.50 -7.04
N GLU A 257 -9.92 14.72 -6.94
CA GLU A 257 -9.10 15.94 -6.76
C GLU A 257 -8.24 15.93 -5.48
N LYS A 258 -8.73 15.29 -4.42
CA LYS A 258 -7.98 15.14 -3.16
C LYS A 258 -6.92 14.03 -3.21
N LEU A 259 -6.90 13.19 -4.24
CA LEU A 259 -5.95 12.08 -4.38
C LEU A 259 -4.74 12.52 -5.22
N VAL A 260 -3.58 12.54 -4.60
CA VAL A 260 -2.28 12.76 -5.27
C VAL A 260 -1.61 11.40 -5.45
N VAL A 261 -1.62 10.91 -6.69
CA VAL A 261 -1.19 9.53 -7.00
C VAL A 261 0.20 9.53 -7.61
N VAL A 262 1.15 8.87 -6.95
CA VAL A 262 2.52 8.62 -7.43
C VAL A 262 2.56 7.27 -8.13
N LYS A 263 3.14 7.22 -9.32
CA LYS A 263 3.29 5.95 -10.05
C LYS A 263 4.37 5.07 -9.42
N ILE A 264 4.08 3.78 -9.29
CA ILE A 264 5.07 2.74 -9.00
C ILE A 264 5.72 2.34 -10.34
N ASN A 265 6.98 2.71 -10.52
CA ASN A 265 7.77 2.38 -11.71
C ASN A 265 8.49 1.06 -11.57
#